data_928f97b91160aaa873a3bc8ec8ae2b5a
#
_entry.id   928f97b91160aaa873a3bc8ec8ae2b5a
#
_cell.length_a   1.000
_cell.length_b   1.000
_cell.length_c   1.000
_cell.angle_alpha   90.00
_cell.angle_beta   90.00
_cell.angle_gamma   90.00
#
_symmetry.space_group_name_H-M   'P 1'
#
loop_
_entity.id
_entity.type
_entity.pdbx_description
1 polymer ?
#
loop_
_entity_poly.entity_id
_entity_poly.type
_entity_poly.pdbx_seq_one_letter_code
_entity_poly.pdbx_strand_id
1 'polypeptide(L)'
;MEKTNHMRIVEKKRYAVLFLFLIVISIYYALTIPSNSIWSDQTSAVNIAKDILNGNFPLVGYAHSNRMLSFPAFYYFIAPLVYISDDPIFLYWSVAVMNILGVMIVTRYICSRYGLQEYVLYLLFSASHVSTLFFSSFFWNPNYTPFFMSLFIVSVLKYLNDKTSVIYFHVAGIVINIMVQMMPQSIVLIPSFIIILFLFRKLPSLANQVVHVAIQLALVYPWIHYHLFVFEWDGFESGQKLYKGFSSSIFEYLNYLGGWVLNSEYTTYLVYGTNTYPYTKLINIILTGSSILLLSLLVYSTWVSLRGIKISNYVNINIIDNEVNELTTQKILIVLAVINFSCIIFFITGMQMVSYHYQFLAPVLALNMSLLISYENKIKKLLVFVLLLIIFLQGSFSYWRAYSDYTKPYVTDIGFSGEFTQYFNNNCNAESSAYTLDPRGLRFFKSSSGSADKNSCGKVVLVMSDHYAQSEIIRWVLEGNYRTTEMVFKDYMIWSAN
;
A
#
# COMPACT_ATOMS: atom_id res chain seq x y z
N MET A 1 -35.93 25.98 -10.46
CA MET A 1 -34.93 26.19 -11.54
C MET A 1 -33.54 26.57 -10.99
N GLU A 2 -33.46 27.52 -10.09
CA GLU A 2 -32.17 27.98 -9.51
C GLU A 2 -31.39 26.90 -8.73
N LYS A 3 -32.08 26.14 -7.88
CA LYS A 3 -31.50 25.02 -7.11
C LYS A 3 -30.90 23.91 -8.00
N THR A 4 -31.52 23.66 -9.15
CA THR A 4 -31.04 22.65 -10.13
C THR A 4 -29.78 23.14 -10.85
N ASN A 5 -29.69 24.42 -11.15
CA ASN A 5 -28.51 25.04 -11.77
C ASN A 5 -27.32 25.06 -10.81
N HIS A 6 -27.54 25.38 -9.54
CA HIS A 6 -26.49 25.36 -8.52
C HIS A 6 -25.91 23.95 -8.33
N MET A 7 -26.75 22.92 -8.24
CA MET A 7 -26.29 21.52 -8.15
C MET A 7 -25.44 21.12 -9.35
N ARG A 8 -25.85 21.46 -10.56
CA ARG A 8 -25.08 21.17 -11.79
C ARG A 8 -23.71 21.86 -11.80
N ILE A 9 -23.62 23.09 -11.29
CA ILE A 9 -22.34 23.81 -11.20
C ILE A 9 -21.40 23.14 -10.21
N VAL A 10 -21.89 22.74 -9.03
CA VAL A 10 -21.07 22.03 -8.02
C VAL A 10 -20.58 20.68 -8.57
N GLU A 11 -21.43 19.95 -9.27
CA GLU A 11 -21.09 18.67 -9.88
C GLU A 11 -20.02 18.82 -10.96
N LYS A 12 -20.14 19.81 -11.85
CA LYS A 12 -19.10 20.15 -12.84
C LYS A 12 -17.75 20.47 -12.17
N LYS A 13 -17.76 21.26 -11.08
CA LYS A 13 -16.53 21.55 -10.33
C LYS A 13 -15.90 20.29 -9.74
N ARG A 14 -16.69 19.36 -9.21
CA ARG A 14 -16.20 18.07 -8.69
C ARG A 14 -15.54 17.25 -9.79
N TYR A 15 -16.15 17.14 -10.96
CA TYR A 15 -15.55 16.44 -12.10
C TYR A 15 -14.23 17.07 -12.55
N ALA A 16 -14.17 18.41 -12.61
CA ALA A 16 -12.94 19.11 -12.96
C ALA A 16 -11.80 18.83 -11.95
N VAL A 17 -12.12 18.87 -10.65
CA VAL A 17 -11.14 18.54 -9.59
C VAL A 17 -10.71 17.08 -9.64
N LEU A 18 -11.64 16.15 -9.87
CA LEU A 18 -11.31 14.74 -10.03
C LEU A 18 -10.41 14.50 -11.24
N PHE A 19 -10.71 15.15 -12.36
CA PHE A 19 -9.89 15.05 -13.57
C PHE A 19 -8.47 15.58 -13.34
N LEU A 20 -8.35 16.74 -12.67
CA LEU A 20 -7.05 17.28 -12.28
C LEU A 20 -6.29 16.33 -11.34
N PHE A 21 -6.96 15.76 -10.36
CA PHE A 21 -6.38 14.73 -9.49
C PHE A 21 -5.84 13.56 -10.29
N LEU A 22 -6.63 13.02 -11.24
CA LEU A 22 -6.21 11.90 -12.07
C LEU A 22 -4.97 12.22 -12.90
N ILE A 23 -4.89 13.43 -13.46
CA ILE A 23 -3.70 13.88 -14.19
C ILE A 23 -2.49 13.93 -13.26
N VAL A 24 -2.60 14.61 -12.13
CA VAL A 24 -1.49 14.83 -11.20
C VAL A 24 -0.97 13.50 -10.64
N ILE A 25 -1.86 12.60 -10.22
CA ILE A 25 -1.48 11.31 -9.67
C ILE A 25 -0.89 10.38 -10.75
N SER A 26 -1.39 10.45 -11.98
CA SER A 26 -0.85 9.68 -13.10
C SER A 26 0.56 10.13 -13.48
N ILE A 27 0.85 11.44 -13.44
CA ILE A 27 2.20 11.96 -13.62
C ILE A 27 3.13 11.43 -12.54
N TYR A 28 2.70 11.44 -11.28
CA TYR A 28 3.49 10.88 -10.17
C TYR A 28 3.86 9.41 -10.44
N TYR A 29 2.89 8.58 -10.78
CA TYR A 29 3.14 7.15 -11.02
C TYR A 29 3.97 6.91 -12.29
N ALA A 30 3.79 7.73 -13.33
CA ALA A 30 4.63 7.65 -14.53
C ALA A 30 6.11 7.95 -14.25
N LEU A 31 6.39 8.78 -13.25
CA LEU A 31 7.75 9.07 -12.81
C LEU A 31 8.31 8.01 -11.87
N THR A 32 7.49 7.49 -10.94
CA THR A 32 7.96 6.61 -9.86
C THR A 32 8.02 5.14 -10.25
N ILE A 33 7.09 4.65 -11.07
CA ILE A 33 7.04 3.22 -11.41
C ILE A 33 8.31 2.74 -12.12
N PRO A 34 8.84 3.43 -13.14
CA PRO A 34 10.10 3.02 -13.77
C PRO A 34 11.30 3.03 -12.84
N SER A 35 11.27 3.91 -11.81
CA SER A 35 12.36 4.05 -10.82
C SER A 35 12.24 3.06 -9.65
N ASN A 36 11.20 2.22 -9.60
CA ASN A 36 11.08 1.18 -8.60
C ASN A 36 11.94 -0.03 -8.92
N SER A 37 12.38 -0.74 -7.90
CA SER A 37 13.17 -1.97 -8.04
C SER A 37 12.31 -3.21 -7.86
N ILE A 38 12.71 -4.32 -8.51
CA ILE A 38 12.11 -5.63 -8.35
C ILE A 38 12.87 -6.40 -7.26
N TRP A 39 12.16 -6.98 -6.32
CA TRP A 39 12.72 -7.79 -5.25
C TRP A 39 12.33 -9.27 -5.40
N SER A 40 12.96 -10.14 -4.61
CA SER A 40 12.66 -11.57 -4.59
C SER A 40 11.18 -11.89 -4.36
N ASP A 41 10.52 -11.12 -3.49
CA ASP A 41 9.11 -11.33 -3.15
C ASP A 41 8.19 -11.11 -4.36
N GLN A 42 8.45 -10.06 -5.18
CA GLN A 42 7.68 -9.80 -6.39
C GLN A 42 7.90 -10.91 -7.43
N THR A 43 9.16 -11.32 -7.61
CA THR A 43 9.50 -12.39 -8.54
C THR A 43 8.84 -13.71 -8.12
N SER A 44 8.90 -14.05 -6.83
CA SER A 44 8.24 -15.23 -6.28
C SER A 44 6.72 -15.17 -6.46
N ALA A 45 6.11 -14.02 -6.23
CA ALA A 45 4.67 -13.83 -6.43
C ALA A 45 4.25 -14.06 -7.88
N VAL A 46 5.00 -13.51 -8.84
CA VAL A 46 4.73 -13.70 -10.28
C VAL A 46 4.91 -15.17 -10.67
N ASN A 47 5.93 -15.87 -10.16
CA ASN A 47 6.14 -17.28 -10.45
C ASN A 47 5.00 -18.15 -9.91
N ILE A 48 4.54 -17.94 -8.68
CA ILE A 48 3.37 -18.65 -8.14
C ILE A 48 2.12 -18.36 -8.96
N ALA A 49 1.93 -17.12 -9.40
CA ALA A 49 0.80 -16.78 -10.28
C ALA A 49 0.88 -17.51 -11.63
N LYS A 50 2.08 -17.68 -12.20
CA LYS A 50 2.30 -18.49 -13.42
C LYS A 50 2.02 -19.97 -13.17
N ASP A 51 2.39 -20.51 -12.01
CA ASP A 51 2.06 -21.89 -11.64
C ASP A 51 0.53 -22.10 -11.58
N ILE A 52 -0.22 -21.15 -11.01
CA ILE A 52 -1.69 -21.17 -11.02
C ILE A 52 -2.24 -21.21 -12.46
N LEU A 53 -1.71 -20.39 -13.34
CA LEU A 53 -2.13 -20.35 -14.75
C LEU A 53 -1.79 -21.64 -15.50
N ASN A 54 -0.78 -22.37 -15.06
CA ASN A 54 -0.40 -23.68 -15.59
C ASN A 54 -1.18 -24.85 -14.95
N GLY A 55 -2.18 -24.56 -14.10
CA GLY A 55 -3.02 -25.57 -13.46
C GLY A 55 -2.50 -26.11 -12.13
N ASN A 56 -1.43 -25.55 -11.59
CA ASN A 56 -0.94 -25.86 -10.26
C ASN A 56 -1.57 -24.92 -9.25
N PHE A 57 -2.48 -25.43 -8.42
CA PHE A 57 -3.24 -24.62 -7.47
C PHE A 57 -2.65 -24.71 -6.06
N PRO A 58 -1.71 -23.82 -5.67
CA PRO A 58 -1.07 -23.89 -4.38
C PRO A 58 -2.07 -23.53 -3.25
N LEU A 59 -2.01 -24.27 -2.15
CA LEU A 59 -2.81 -24.02 -0.95
C LEU A 59 -2.19 -22.92 -0.07
N VAL A 60 -0.92 -22.61 -0.28
CA VAL A 60 -0.12 -21.63 0.44
C VAL A 60 0.78 -20.86 -0.54
N GLY A 61 1.25 -19.70 -0.10
CA GLY A 61 2.25 -18.93 -0.84
C GLY A 61 3.70 -19.19 -0.38
N TYR A 62 4.60 -18.27 -0.72
CA TYR A 62 6.01 -18.37 -0.31
C TYR A 62 6.19 -18.25 1.21
N ALA A 63 7.29 -18.79 1.71
CA ALA A 63 7.67 -18.67 3.11
C ALA A 63 8.18 -17.26 3.44
N HIS A 64 7.61 -16.65 4.47
CA HIS A 64 8.15 -15.43 5.05
C HIS A 64 9.49 -15.69 5.78
N SER A 65 10.20 -14.62 6.15
CA SER A 65 11.45 -14.71 6.90
C SER A 65 11.35 -15.48 8.23
N ASN A 66 10.14 -15.59 8.78
CA ASN A 66 9.82 -16.35 9.99
C ASN A 66 9.40 -17.81 9.70
N ARG A 67 9.61 -18.32 8.48
CA ARG A 67 9.20 -19.65 8.00
C ARG A 67 7.67 -19.87 7.90
N MET A 68 6.85 -18.91 8.28
CA MET A 68 5.41 -19.00 8.10
C MET A 68 5.06 -18.84 6.64
N LEU A 69 4.27 -19.78 6.09
CA LEU A 69 3.81 -19.70 4.71
C LEU A 69 2.69 -18.68 4.57
N SER A 70 2.77 -17.84 3.54
CA SER A 70 1.76 -16.83 3.26
C SER A 70 0.44 -17.47 2.83
N PHE A 71 -0.66 -16.72 2.99
CA PHE A 71 -1.95 -17.12 2.46
C PHE A 71 -1.95 -17.10 0.92
N PRO A 72 -2.75 -17.94 0.27
CA PRO A 72 -2.72 -18.06 -1.18
C PRO A 72 -3.50 -16.97 -1.93
N ALA A 73 -4.42 -16.24 -1.28
CA ALA A 73 -5.35 -15.35 -1.95
C ALA A 73 -4.68 -14.28 -2.82
N PHE A 74 -3.54 -13.74 -2.40
CA PHE A 74 -2.81 -12.73 -3.17
C PHE A 74 -2.41 -13.28 -4.54
N TYR A 75 -1.91 -14.51 -4.62
CA TYR A 75 -1.44 -15.11 -5.87
C TYR A 75 -2.57 -15.40 -6.84
N TYR A 76 -3.72 -15.87 -6.32
CA TYR A 76 -4.93 -16.03 -7.10
C TYR A 76 -5.48 -14.70 -7.59
N PHE A 77 -5.37 -13.64 -6.78
CA PHE A 77 -5.78 -12.30 -7.16
C PHE A 77 -4.93 -11.73 -8.29
N ILE A 78 -3.60 -11.94 -8.27
CA ILE A 78 -2.71 -11.40 -9.31
C ILE A 78 -2.59 -12.31 -10.53
N ALA A 79 -2.96 -13.59 -10.47
CA ALA A 79 -2.86 -14.51 -11.61
C ALA A 79 -3.56 -13.99 -12.89
N PRO A 80 -4.78 -13.42 -12.84
CA PRO A 80 -5.38 -12.79 -14.02
C PRO A 80 -4.56 -11.61 -14.57
N LEU A 81 -3.89 -10.84 -13.71
CA LEU A 81 -3.03 -9.73 -14.13
C LEU A 81 -1.78 -10.26 -14.83
N VAL A 82 -1.15 -11.29 -14.28
CA VAL A 82 0.02 -11.97 -14.87
C VAL A 82 -0.35 -12.65 -16.19
N TYR A 83 -1.58 -13.15 -16.33
CA TYR A 83 -2.08 -13.68 -17.60
C TYR A 83 -2.15 -12.61 -18.70
N ILE A 84 -2.56 -11.38 -18.34
CA ILE A 84 -2.60 -10.24 -19.28
C ILE A 84 -1.18 -9.80 -19.65
N SER A 85 -0.32 -9.61 -18.65
CA SER A 85 1.09 -9.28 -18.84
C SER A 85 1.88 -9.56 -17.57
N ASP A 86 3.02 -10.23 -17.70
CA ASP A 86 4.01 -10.43 -16.64
C ASP A 86 5.08 -9.34 -16.61
N ASP A 87 4.93 -8.30 -17.47
CA ASP A 87 5.79 -7.12 -17.44
C ASP A 87 5.70 -6.42 -16.06
N PRO A 88 6.84 -6.24 -15.39
CA PRO A 88 6.88 -5.55 -14.10
C PRO A 88 6.21 -4.17 -14.12
N ILE A 89 6.41 -3.37 -15.17
CA ILE A 89 5.79 -2.04 -15.30
C ILE A 89 4.27 -2.17 -15.27
N PHE A 90 3.69 -3.12 -16.01
CA PHE A 90 2.25 -3.38 -15.99
C PHE A 90 1.75 -3.78 -14.60
N LEU A 91 2.47 -4.69 -13.91
CA LEU A 91 2.09 -5.14 -12.57
C LEU A 91 2.16 -4.01 -11.53
N TYR A 92 3.15 -3.14 -11.61
CA TYR A 92 3.24 -1.96 -10.74
C TYR A 92 2.11 -0.96 -11.02
N TRP A 93 1.77 -0.72 -12.29
CA TRP A 93 0.62 0.08 -12.66
C TRP A 93 -0.70 -0.52 -12.15
N SER A 94 -0.82 -1.83 -12.04
CA SER A 94 -2.03 -2.46 -11.52
C SER A 94 -2.30 -2.05 -10.06
N VAL A 95 -1.27 -1.93 -9.23
CA VAL A 95 -1.40 -1.41 -7.85
C VAL A 95 -1.88 0.03 -7.85
N ALA A 96 -1.24 0.89 -8.66
CA ALA A 96 -1.58 2.30 -8.77
C ALA A 96 -3.05 2.48 -9.22
N VAL A 97 -3.47 1.78 -10.26
CA VAL A 97 -4.85 1.81 -10.78
C VAL A 97 -5.85 1.35 -9.72
N MET A 98 -5.59 0.24 -9.03
CA MET A 98 -6.48 -0.25 -7.97
C MET A 98 -6.62 0.78 -6.84
N ASN A 99 -5.55 1.41 -6.41
CA ASN A 99 -5.60 2.44 -5.37
C ASN A 99 -6.34 3.70 -5.84
N ILE A 100 -6.14 4.12 -7.09
CA ILE A 100 -6.95 5.21 -7.70
C ILE A 100 -8.43 4.84 -7.69
N LEU A 101 -8.79 3.60 -8.07
CA LEU A 101 -10.17 3.12 -8.00
C LEU A 101 -10.72 3.17 -6.57
N GLY A 102 -9.93 2.80 -5.56
CA GLY A 102 -10.28 2.94 -4.15
C GLY A 102 -10.61 4.39 -3.77
N VAL A 103 -9.76 5.34 -4.18
CA VAL A 103 -10.01 6.78 -3.98
C VAL A 103 -11.29 7.22 -4.68
N MET A 104 -11.53 6.79 -5.92
CA MET A 104 -12.74 7.13 -6.68
C MET A 104 -14.02 6.58 -6.02
N ILE A 105 -13.98 5.34 -5.49
CA ILE A 105 -15.10 4.72 -4.78
C ILE A 105 -15.48 5.55 -3.54
N VAL A 106 -14.50 5.91 -2.71
CA VAL A 106 -14.72 6.74 -1.52
C VAL A 106 -15.22 8.12 -1.92
N THR A 107 -14.59 8.75 -2.91
CA THR A 107 -14.97 10.05 -3.43
C THR A 107 -16.42 10.05 -3.91
N ARG A 108 -16.81 9.04 -4.69
CA ARG A 108 -18.17 8.92 -5.25
C ARG A 108 -19.21 8.66 -4.17
N TYR A 109 -18.90 7.78 -3.21
CA TYR A 109 -19.90 7.33 -2.23
C TYR A 109 -19.97 8.22 -0.99
N ILE A 110 -18.84 8.71 -0.50
CA ILE A 110 -18.77 9.47 0.76
C ILE A 110 -18.62 10.96 0.47
N CYS A 111 -17.49 11.36 -0.15
CA CYS A 111 -17.14 12.77 -0.28
C CYS A 111 -18.12 13.56 -1.15
N SER A 112 -18.79 12.92 -2.11
CA SER A 112 -19.82 13.60 -2.94
C SER A 112 -21.05 14.06 -2.15
N ARG A 113 -21.25 13.58 -0.93
CA ARG A 113 -22.36 13.99 -0.04
C ARG A 113 -22.04 15.23 0.79
N TYR A 114 -20.77 15.65 0.81
CA TYR A 114 -20.28 16.80 1.55
C TYR A 114 -20.04 17.99 0.62
N GLY A 115 -19.52 19.07 1.20
CA GLY A 115 -19.15 20.26 0.44
C GLY A 115 -18.00 20.01 -0.55
N LEU A 116 -17.78 20.97 -1.45
CA LEU A 116 -16.66 20.91 -2.39
C LEU A 116 -15.32 20.93 -1.65
N GLN A 117 -15.24 21.56 -0.50
CA GLN A 117 -14.02 21.70 0.28
C GLN A 117 -13.53 20.34 0.80
N GLU A 118 -14.43 19.55 1.40
CA GLU A 118 -14.14 18.19 1.90
C GLU A 118 -13.73 17.26 0.75
N TYR A 119 -14.42 17.39 -0.36
CA TYR A 119 -14.11 16.64 -1.57
C TYR A 119 -12.69 16.93 -2.09
N VAL A 120 -12.35 18.22 -2.18
CA VAL A 120 -11.02 18.67 -2.62
C VAL A 120 -9.94 18.24 -1.65
N LEU A 121 -10.14 18.39 -0.33
CA LEU A 121 -9.15 18.02 0.67
C LEU A 121 -8.89 16.51 0.69
N TYR A 122 -9.92 15.69 0.51
CA TYR A 122 -9.74 14.24 0.39
C TYR A 122 -8.82 13.86 -0.78
N LEU A 123 -9.08 14.44 -1.96
CA LEU A 123 -8.27 14.18 -3.15
C LEU A 123 -6.85 14.73 -2.99
N LEU A 124 -6.70 15.95 -2.49
CA LEU A 124 -5.38 16.55 -2.27
C LEU A 124 -4.55 15.74 -1.27
N PHE A 125 -5.15 15.29 -0.16
CA PHE A 125 -4.45 14.46 0.80
C PHE A 125 -4.04 13.11 0.17
N SER A 126 -4.94 12.46 -0.57
CA SER A 126 -4.64 11.22 -1.28
C SER A 126 -3.52 11.36 -2.32
N ALA A 127 -3.36 12.56 -2.93
CA ALA A 127 -2.32 12.87 -3.90
C ALA A 127 -1.04 13.47 -3.29
N SER A 128 -0.93 13.54 -1.98
CA SER A 128 0.23 14.19 -1.32
C SER A 128 0.91 13.33 -0.27
N HIS A 129 0.17 12.43 0.39
CA HIS A 129 0.72 11.64 1.49
C HIS A 129 1.84 10.72 1.02
N VAL A 130 3.06 10.98 1.49
CA VAL A 130 4.31 10.38 0.98
C VAL A 130 4.27 8.86 0.96
N SER A 131 3.96 8.23 2.11
CA SER A 131 3.94 6.78 2.21
C SER A 131 2.86 6.15 1.32
N THR A 132 1.67 6.76 1.27
CA THR A 132 0.57 6.27 0.42
C THR A 132 0.98 6.29 -1.05
N LEU A 133 1.52 7.39 -1.52
CA LEU A 133 1.97 7.54 -2.90
C LEU A 133 3.06 6.55 -3.26
N PHE A 134 4.09 6.46 -2.42
CA PHE A 134 5.22 5.56 -2.66
C PHE A 134 4.77 4.10 -2.74
N PHE A 135 4.10 3.60 -1.70
CA PHE A 135 3.69 2.20 -1.68
C PHE A 135 2.62 1.86 -2.73
N SER A 136 1.76 2.82 -3.09
CA SER A 136 0.80 2.62 -4.18
C SER A 136 1.45 2.51 -5.56
N SER A 137 2.71 2.85 -5.70
CA SER A 137 3.49 2.66 -6.94
C SER A 137 4.32 1.37 -6.94
N PHE A 138 4.22 0.53 -5.90
CA PHE A 138 5.09 -0.61 -5.70
C PHE A 138 4.29 -1.93 -5.69
N PHE A 139 4.62 -2.86 -6.62
CA PHE A 139 3.96 -4.15 -6.72
C PHE A 139 4.29 -5.06 -5.54
N TRP A 140 3.39 -5.14 -4.58
CA TRP A 140 3.50 -5.99 -3.40
C TRP A 140 2.13 -6.22 -2.77
N ASN A 141 1.95 -7.37 -2.08
CA ASN A 141 0.66 -7.73 -1.49
C ASN A 141 0.07 -6.69 -0.53
N PRO A 142 0.78 -6.03 0.41
CA PRO A 142 0.19 -5.03 1.28
C PRO A 142 -0.34 -3.80 0.53
N ASN A 143 0.24 -3.52 -0.63
CA ASN A 143 -0.01 -2.27 -1.34
C ASN A 143 -1.34 -2.22 -2.11
N TYR A 144 -2.03 -3.35 -2.23
CA TYR A 144 -3.42 -3.41 -2.70
C TYR A 144 -4.44 -3.15 -1.59
N THR A 145 -4.02 -3.19 -0.33
CA THR A 145 -4.95 -3.08 0.80
C THR A 145 -5.69 -1.75 0.92
N PRO A 146 -5.16 -0.57 0.47
CA PRO A 146 -5.95 0.67 0.46
C PRO A 146 -7.21 0.59 -0.42
N PHE A 147 -7.15 -0.12 -1.55
CA PHE A 147 -8.33 -0.37 -2.37
C PHE A 147 -9.37 -1.19 -1.62
N PHE A 148 -8.97 -2.30 -1.03
CA PHE A 148 -9.88 -3.16 -0.25
C PHE A 148 -10.42 -2.44 0.99
N MET A 149 -9.61 -1.61 1.65
CA MET A 149 -10.06 -0.78 2.76
C MET A 149 -11.13 0.22 2.34
N SER A 150 -11.00 0.81 1.16
CA SER A 150 -12.01 1.67 0.57
C SER A 150 -13.34 0.93 0.36
N LEU A 151 -13.28 -0.29 -0.16
CA LEU A 151 -14.45 -1.18 -0.31
C LEU A 151 -15.04 -1.55 1.05
N PHE A 152 -14.21 -1.87 2.03
CA PHE A 152 -14.65 -2.17 3.40
C PHE A 152 -15.43 -1.02 4.00
N ILE A 153 -14.84 0.19 4.04
CA ILE A 153 -15.49 1.38 4.59
C ILE A 153 -16.85 1.62 3.92
N VAL A 154 -16.88 1.61 2.59
CA VAL A 154 -18.12 1.86 1.84
C VAL A 154 -19.15 0.77 2.10
N SER A 155 -18.74 -0.50 2.18
CA SER A 155 -19.64 -1.62 2.48
C SER A 155 -20.23 -1.52 3.88
N VAL A 156 -19.39 -1.23 4.89
CA VAL A 156 -19.86 -0.99 6.26
C VAL A 156 -20.88 0.15 6.30
N LEU A 157 -20.55 1.29 5.71
CA LEU A 157 -21.45 2.45 5.72
C LEU A 157 -22.77 2.19 4.96
N LYS A 158 -22.72 1.43 3.86
CA LYS A 158 -23.95 1.00 3.16
C LYS A 158 -24.79 0.08 4.03
N TYR A 159 -24.18 -0.90 4.68
CA TYR A 159 -24.87 -1.79 5.58
C TYR A 159 -25.51 -1.06 6.79
N LEU A 160 -24.77 -0.11 7.36
CA LEU A 160 -25.29 0.71 8.47
C LEU A 160 -26.46 1.61 8.07
N ASN A 161 -26.49 2.06 6.81
CA ASN A 161 -27.52 2.96 6.30
C ASN A 161 -28.78 2.21 5.83
N ASP A 162 -28.62 1.04 5.21
CA ASP A 162 -29.74 0.24 4.66
C ASP A 162 -29.86 -1.09 5.41
N LYS A 163 -30.95 -1.22 6.18
CA LYS A 163 -31.25 -2.45 6.95
C LYS A 163 -31.51 -3.68 6.07
N THR A 164 -31.92 -3.49 4.83
CA THR A 164 -32.36 -4.58 3.94
C THR A 164 -31.20 -5.21 3.19
N SER A 165 -30.05 -4.54 3.14
CA SER A 165 -28.93 -4.93 2.29
C SER A 165 -27.86 -5.76 3.02
N VAL A 166 -28.23 -6.99 3.43
CA VAL A 166 -27.32 -7.96 4.06
C VAL A 166 -26.09 -8.27 3.19
N ILE A 167 -26.20 -8.09 1.88
CA ILE A 167 -25.08 -8.30 0.96
C ILE A 167 -23.84 -7.48 1.36
N TYR A 168 -24.02 -6.24 1.82
CA TYR A 168 -22.88 -5.39 2.22
C TYR A 168 -22.22 -5.85 3.52
N PHE A 169 -22.95 -6.55 4.40
CA PHE A 169 -22.36 -7.21 5.55
C PHE A 169 -21.41 -8.34 5.10
N HIS A 170 -21.85 -9.18 4.17
CA HIS A 170 -21.02 -10.24 3.62
C HIS A 170 -19.83 -9.69 2.86
N VAL A 171 -20.02 -8.67 2.02
CA VAL A 171 -18.96 -8.02 1.27
C VAL A 171 -17.91 -7.43 2.21
N ALA A 172 -18.32 -6.73 3.29
CA ALA A 172 -17.38 -6.19 4.27
C ALA A 172 -16.49 -7.28 4.88
N GLY A 173 -17.07 -8.41 5.28
CA GLY A 173 -16.29 -9.51 5.84
C GLY A 173 -15.42 -10.24 4.83
N ILE A 174 -15.89 -10.44 3.60
CA ILE A 174 -15.08 -11.02 2.50
C ILE A 174 -13.86 -10.13 2.26
N VAL A 175 -14.06 -8.82 2.20
CA VAL A 175 -12.98 -7.84 2.02
C VAL A 175 -11.98 -7.89 3.18
N ILE A 176 -12.43 -7.97 4.44
CA ILE A 176 -11.53 -8.17 5.59
C ILE A 176 -10.71 -9.46 5.40
N ASN A 177 -11.36 -10.56 5.01
CA ASN A 177 -10.69 -11.84 4.82
C ASN A 177 -9.59 -11.74 3.75
N ILE A 178 -9.89 -11.14 2.60
CA ILE A 178 -8.91 -10.90 1.55
C ILE A 178 -7.76 -10.03 2.08
N MET A 179 -8.06 -8.97 2.82
CA MET A 179 -7.04 -8.10 3.41
C MET A 179 -6.16 -8.86 4.41
N VAL A 180 -6.72 -9.71 5.27
CA VAL A 180 -5.97 -10.54 6.21
C VAL A 180 -5.06 -11.53 5.47
N GLN A 181 -5.54 -12.10 4.38
CA GLN A 181 -4.74 -13.01 3.56
C GLN A 181 -3.62 -12.28 2.79
N MET A 182 -3.84 -11.04 2.37
CA MET A 182 -2.79 -10.22 1.76
C MET A 182 -1.81 -9.66 2.78
N MET A 183 -2.32 -9.29 3.96
CA MET A 183 -1.56 -8.66 5.03
C MET A 183 -2.17 -9.08 6.38
N PRO A 184 -1.57 -10.07 7.07
CA PRO A 184 -2.11 -10.64 8.32
C PRO A 184 -2.43 -9.61 9.41
N GLN A 185 -1.72 -8.49 9.44
CA GLN A 185 -1.96 -7.41 10.39
C GLN A 185 -3.35 -6.76 10.24
N SER A 186 -4.00 -6.92 9.08
CA SER A 186 -5.38 -6.47 8.86
C SER A 186 -6.42 -7.21 9.71
N ILE A 187 -6.02 -8.26 10.42
CA ILE A 187 -6.88 -9.00 11.38
C ILE A 187 -7.52 -8.06 12.41
N VAL A 188 -6.90 -6.91 12.70
CA VAL A 188 -7.43 -5.84 13.55
C VAL A 188 -8.80 -5.32 13.09
N LEU A 189 -9.13 -5.48 11.82
CA LEU A 189 -10.41 -5.06 11.26
C LEU A 189 -11.57 -5.98 11.70
N ILE A 190 -11.29 -7.22 12.11
CA ILE A 190 -12.31 -8.14 12.61
C ILE A 190 -12.97 -7.59 13.89
N PRO A 191 -12.22 -7.33 14.99
CA PRO A 191 -12.82 -6.72 16.18
C PRO A 191 -13.39 -5.33 15.88
N SER A 192 -12.74 -4.53 15.00
CA SER A 192 -13.29 -3.23 14.58
C SER A 192 -14.69 -3.36 13.98
N PHE A 193 -14.88 -4.31 13.06
CA PHE A 193 -16.17 -4.55 12.42
C PHE A 193 -17.23 -5.01 13.42
N ILE A 194 -16.88 -5.95 14.30
CA ILE A 194 -17.78 -6.42 15.36
C ILE A 194 -18.20 -5.26 16.27
N ILE A 195 -17.25 -4.45 16.75
CA ILE A 195 -17.54 -3.28 17.61
C ILE A 195 -18.47 -2.30 16.89
N ILE A 196 -18.24 -2.02 15.59
CA ILE A 196 -19.11 -1.15 14.80
C ILE A 196 -20.54 -1.71 14.75
N LEU A 197 -20.71 -3.01 14.49
CA LEU A 197 -22.03 -3.64 14.45
C LEU A 197 -22.76 -3.53 15.79
N PHE A 198 -22.05 -3.75 16.90
CA PHE A 198 -22.61 -3.59 18.23
C PHE A 198 -22.98 -2.14 18.55
N LEU A 199 -22.09 -1.19 18.27
CA LEU A 199 -22.31 0.23 18.53
C LEU A 199 -23.55 0.76 17.80
N PHE A 200 -23.75 0.32 16.56
CA PHE A 200 -24.90 0.73 15.76
C PHE A 200 -26.12 -0.20 15.88
N ARG A 201 -26.05 -1.23 16.74
CA ARG A 201 -27.12 -2.24 16.92
C ARG A 201 -27.59 -2.85 15.59
N LYS A 202 -26.64 -3.12 14.71
CA LYS A 202 -26.88 -3.64 13.35
C LYS A 202 -26.35 -5.07 13.18
N LEU A 203 -26.56 -5.92 14.21
CA LEU A 203 -26.26 -7.33 14.06
C LEU A 203 -27.20 -7.97 13.03
N PRO A 204 -26.69 -8.74 12.08
CA PRO A 204 -27.52 -9.48 11.13
C PRO A 204 -28.24 -10.63 11.84
N SER A 205 -29.25 -11.22 11.20
CA SER A 205 -29.92 -12.42 11.72
C SER A 205 -28.92 -13.56 11.92
N LEU A 206 -29.23 -14.48 12.83
CA LEU A 206 -28.37 -15.63 13.13
C LEU A 206 -28.06 -16.45 11.85
N ALA A 207 -29.05 -16.65 10.98
CA ALA A 207 -28.86 -17.34 9.70
C ALA A 207 -27.79 -16.65 8.83
N ASN A 208 -27.83 -15.31 8.73
CA ASN A 208 -26.84 -14.56 7.98
C ASN A 208 -25.44 -14.59 8.65
N GLN A 209 -25.39 -14.65 9.99
CA GLN A 209 -24.11 -14.84 10.71
C GLN A 209 -23.51 -16.21 10.39
N VAL A 210 -24.31 -17.28 10.42
CA VAL A 210 -23.88 -18.64 10.09
C VAL A 210 -23.36 -18.71 8.65
N VAL A 211 -24.13 -18.18 7.69
CA VAL A 211 -23.71 -18.11 6.28
C VAL A 211 -22.41 -17.32 6.14
N HIS A 212 -22.28 -16.20 6.88
CA HIS A 212 -21.06 -15.39 6.87
C HIS A 212 -19.86 -16.19 7.37
N VAL A 213 -19.97 -16.86 8.50
CA VAL A 213 -18.89 -17.70 9.07
C VAL A 213 -18.52 -18.81 8.09
N ALA A 214 -19.49 -19.45 7.45
CA ALA A 214 -19.23 -20.49 6.44
C ALA A 214 -18.44 -19.94 5.25
N ILE A 215 -18.78 -18.74 4.75
CA ILE A 215 -18.03 -18.06 3.69
C ILE A 215 -16.59 -17.78 4.15
N GLN A 216 -16.40 -17.24 5.37
CA GLN A 216 -15.07 -16.93 5.90
C GLN A 216 -14.19 -18.19 6.01
N LEU A 217 -14.77 -19.27 6.55
CA LEU A 217 -14.07 -20.56 6.66
C LEU A 217 -13.72 -21.13 5.29
N ALA A 218 -14.63 -21.06 4.31
CA ALA A 218 -14.35 -21.52 2.95
C ALA A 218 -13.18 -20.76 2.30
N LEU A 219 -13.08 -19.45 2.53
CA LEU A 219 -12.00 -18.62 1.98
C LEU A 219 -10.62 -18.91 2.60
N VAL A 220 -10.55 -19.28 3.87
CA VAL A 220 -9.28 -19.60 4.55
C VAL A 220 -8.98 -21.10 4.55
N TYR A 221 -9.94 -21.93 4.15
CA TYR A 221 -9.83 -23.41 4.19
C TYR A 221 -8.57 -23.94 3.49
N PRO A 222 -8.16 -23.47 2.30
CA PRO A 222 -6.96 -23.99 1.65
C PRO A 222 -5.72 -23.88 2.54
N TRP A 223 -5.52 -22.74 3.19
CA TRP A 223 -4.42 -22.49 4.10
C TRP A 223 -4.50 -23.34 5.38
N ILE A 224 -5.70 -23.44 5.98
CA ILE A 224 -5.95 -24.29 7.17
C ILE A 224 -5.69 -25.74 6.82
N HIS A 225 -6.22 -26.22 5.69
CA HIS A 225 -6.04 -27.60 5.24
C HIS A 225 -4.56 -27.96 5.10
N TYR A 226 -3.78 -27.08 4.46
CA TYR A 226 -2.36 -27.28 4.29
C TYR A 226 -1.64 -27.43 5.63
N HIS A 227 -1.88 -26.53 6.58
CA HIS A 227 -1.20 -26.53 7.87
C HIS A 227 -1.63 -27.66 8.80
N LEU A 228 -2.87 -28.15 8.67
CA LEU A 228 -3.37 -29.23 9.53
C LEU A 228 -3.03 -30.63 8.97
N PHE A 229 -2.98 -30.79 7.65
CA PHE A 229 -2.94 -32.12 7.03
C PHE A 229 -1.73 -32.39 6.13
N VAL A 230 -1.04 -31.35 5.68
CA VAL A 230 0.10 -31.46 4.75
C VAL A 230 1.42 -31.09 5.43
N PHE A 231 1.40 -30.08 6.27
CA PHE A 231 2.57 -29.57 6.96
C PHE A 231 2.47 -29.89 8.45
N GLU A 232 3.36 -30.76 8.96
CA GLU A 232 3.47 -30.96 10.41
C GLU A 232 3.82 -29.63 11.06
N TRP A 233 2.99 -29.21 12.01
CA TRP A 233 2.94 -27.85 12.58
C TRP A 233 4.12 -27.50 13.50
N ASP A 234 5.35 -27.56 12.98
CA ASP A 234 6.55 -27.09 13.71
C ASP A 234 6.69 -25.55 13.74
N GLY A 235 5.82 -24.84 13.02
CA GLY A 235 5.96 -23.40 12.77
C GLY A 235 5.50 -22.47 13.88
N PHE A 236 4.80 -22.95 14.94
CA PHE A 236 4.29 -22.07 15.99
C PHE A 236 5.39 -21.52 16.92
N GLU A 237 6.49 -22.25 17.10
CA GLU A 237 7.62 -21.77 17.91
C GLU A 237 8.36 -20.58 17.26
N SER A 238 8.34 -20.47 15.93
CA SER A 238 8.97 -19.35 15.23
C SER A 238 8.16 -18.05 15.29
N GLY A 239 6.86 -18.13 15.61
CA GLY A 239 5.98 -16.96 15.77
C GLY A 239 6.36 -16.04 16.93
N GLN A 240 7.06 -16.57 17.94
CA GLN A 240 7.51 -15.77 19.09
C GLN A 240 8.53 -14.67 18.74
N LYS A 241 9.23 -14.77 17.61
CA LYS A 241 10.17 -13.74 17.14
C LYS A 241 9.48 -12.52 16.49
N LEU A 242 8.14 -12.55 16.32
CA LEU A 242 7.38 -11.45 15.71
C LEU A 242 7.06 -10.30 16.67
N TYR A 243 7.37 -10.44 17.95
CA TYR A 243 7.07 -9.41 18.94
C TYR A 243 8.25 -8.44 19.08
N LYS A 244 8.17 -7.31 18.37
CA LYS A 244 8.96 -6.11 18.73
C LYS A 244 8.17 -5.32 19.78
N GLY A 245 8.88 -4.74 20.75
CA GLY A 245 8.24 -3.98 21.84
C GLY A 245 7.39 -2.81 21.32
N PHE A 246 6.47 -2.35 22.17
CA PHE A 246 5.52 -1.24 21.91
C PHE A 246 6.18 0.01 21.30
N SER A 247 7.38 0.40 21.75
CA SER A 247 8.10 1.56 21.23
C SER A 247 8.41 1.46 19.75
N SER A 248 8.80 0.28 19.25
CA SER A 248 9.15 0.12 17.84
C SER A 248 7.92 0.25 16.92
N SER A 249 6.76 -0.24 17.34
CA SER A 249 5.52 -0.14 16.54
C SER A 249 5.01 1.29 16.43
N ILE A 250 5.17 2.12 17.47
CA ILE A 250 4.85 3.55 17.40
C ILE A 250 5.78 4.28 16.43
N PHE A 251 7.09 4.00 16.48
CA PHE A 251 8.05 4.60 15.55
C PHE A 251 7.71 4.25 14.10
N GLU A 252 7.34 3.01 13.82
CA GLU A 252 6.95 2.59 12.48
C GLU A 252 5.66 3.28 12.01
N TYR A 253 4.71 3.52 12.91
CA TYR A 253 3.52 4.30 12.59
C TYR A 253 3.83 5.77 12.30
N LEU A 254 4.71 6.38 13.07
CA LEU A 254 5.20 7.73 12.80
C LEU A 254 5.97 7.80 11.47
N ASN A 255 6.78 6.77 11.17
CA ASN A 255 7.41 6.62 9.86
C ASN A 255 6.38 6.56 8.72
N TYR A 256 5.29 5.83 8.89
CA TYR A 256 4.22 5.78 7.91
C TYR A 256 3.59 7.18 7.72
N LEU A 257 3.27 7.88 8.80
CA LEU A 257 2.66 9.22 8.74
C LEU A 257 3.59 10.26 8.10
N GLY A 258 4.89 10.18 8.36
CA GLY A 258 5.91 11.12 7.89
C GLY A 258 6.60 10.74 6.59
N GLY A 259 6.25 9.57 6.06
CA GLY A 259 6.93 9.06 4.88
C GLY A 259 8.32 8.55 5.20
N TRP A 260 8.43 7.36 5.80
CA TRP A 260 9.62 6.48 5.93
C TRP A 260 11.03 7.16 5.96
N VAL A 261 11.11 8.45 6.18
CA VAL A 261 12.37 9.21 6.30
C VAL A 261 12.93 9.16 7.72
N LEU A 262 12.11 8.70 8.68
CA LEU A 262 12.52 8.49 10.06
C LEU A 262 13.09 7.08 10.19
N ASN A 263 14.39 6.98 10.12
CA ASN A 263 15.28 5.84 10.47
C ASN A 263 14.59 4.50 10.86
N SER A 264 14.21 3.68 9.92
CA SER A 264 13.96 2.26 10.15
C SER A 264 14.93 1.41 9.33
N GLU A 265 15.17 0.16 9.74
CA GLU A 265 15.99 -0.78 8.94
C GLU A 265 15.46 -0.94 7.52
N TYR A 266 14.13 -0.80 7.31
CA TYR A 266 13.50 -0.79 5.99
C TYR A 266 13.72 0.50 5.21
N THR A 267 13.93 1.63 5.89
CA THR A 267 14.37 2.87 5.23
C THR A 267 15.71 2.69 4.55
N THR A 268 16.58 1.84 5.06
CA THR A 268 17.85 1.53 4.40
C THR A 268 17.63 0.92 3.02
N TYR A 269 16.59 0.13 2.81
CA TYR A 269 16.25 -0.46 1.51
C TYR A 269 15.62 0.53 0.52
N LEU A 270 14.93 1.53 1.04
CA LEU A 270 14.25 2.54 0.24
C LEU A 270 15.08 3.83 0.14
N VAL A 271 16.07 3.99 1.02
CA VAL A 271 16.82 5.20 1.34
C VAL A 271 18.18 5.28 0.64
N TYR A 272 18.53 4.33 -0.23
CA TYR A 272 19.67 4.62 -1.08
C TYR A 272 19.51 5.97 -1.79
N GLY A 273 18.27 6.42 -2.00
CA GLY A 273 17.99 7.77 -2.43
C GLY A 273 18.22 8.86 -1.39
N THR A 274 17.85 8.67 -0.12
CA THR A 274 17.85 9.79 0.85
C THR A 274 19.23 10.17 1.38
N ASN A 275 20.19 9.25 1.45
CA ASN A 275 21.56 9.60 1.79
C ASN A 275 22.29 10.38 0.69
N THR A 276 21.78 10.33 -0.54
CA THR A 276 22.30 11.06 -1.70
C THR A 276 21.69 12.45 -1.88
N TYR A 277 20.56 12.73 -1.21
CA TYR A 277 19.90 14.03 -1.35
C TYR A 277 20.58 15.10 -0.49
N PRO A 278 20.89 16.26 -1.06
CA PRO A 278 21.29 17.41 -0.26
C PRO A 278 20.15 17.78 0.68
N TYR A 279 20.50 18.19 1.91
CA TYR A 279 19.54 18.62 2.94
C TYR A 279 18.69 17.50 3.59
N THR A 280 19.12 16.24 3.56
CA THR A 280 18.40 15.11 4.17
C THR A 280 17.97 15.39 5.62
N LYS A 281 18.82 16.03 6.43
CA LYS A 281 18.49 16.41 7.82
C LYS A 281 17.30 17.37 7.89
N LEU A 282 17.26 18.39 7.01
CA LEU A 282 16.18 19.37 6.98
C LEU A 282 14.87 18.71 6.54
N ILE A 283 14.93 17.87 5.51
CA ILE A 283 13.77 17.10 5.03
C ILE A 283 13.23 16.21 6.14
N ASN A 284 14.08 15.52 6.88
CA ASN A 284 13.70 14.70 8.02
C ASN A 284 12.99 15.50 9.11
N ILE A 285 13.46 16.67 9.44
CA ILE A 285 12.83 17.57 10.43
C ILE A 285 11.43 17.98 9.95
N ILE A 286 11.29 18.39 8.69
CA ILE A 286 10.01 18.82 8.10
C ILE A 286 9.01 17.68 8.08
N LEU A 287 9.41 16.51 7.63
CA LEU A 287 8.52 15.34 7.56
C LEU A 287 8.17 14.82 8.96
N THR A 288 9.10 14.84 9.92
CA THR A 288 8.81 14.53 11.32
C THR A 288 7.80 15.50 11.91
N GLY A 289 7.96 16.80 11.66
CA GLY A 289 6.98 17.81 12.08
C GLY A 289 5.59 17.56 11.47
N SER A 290 5.51 17.24 10.18
CA SER A 290 4.25 16.88 9.53
C SER A 290 3.61 15.62 10.10
N SER A 291 4.40 14.62 10.51
CA SER A 291 3.91 13.39 11.15
C SER A 291 3.30 13.67 12.52
N ILE A 292 3.95 14.51 13.32
CA ILE A 292 3.44 14.92 14.65
C ILE A 292 2.13 15.69 14.49
N LEU A 293 2.04 16.59 13.51
CA LEU A 293 0.81 17.30 13.19
C LEU A 293 -0.30 16.35 12.76
N LEU A 294 -0.02 15.39 11.87
CA LEU A 294 -0.99 14.37 11.45
C LEU A 294 -1.47 13.52 12.62
N LEU A 295 -0.56 13.06 13.47
CA LEU A 295 -0.92 12.31 14.67
C LEU A 295 -1.81 13.13 15.60
N SER A 296 -1.46 14.40 15.83
CA SER A 296 -2.25 15.31 16.66
C SER A 296 -3.65 15.52 16.11
N LEU A 297 -3.79 15.69 14.80
CA LEU A 297 -5.09 15.81 14.13
C LEU A 297 -5.89 14.50 14.22
N LEU A 298 -5.24 13.35 14.15
CA LEU A 298 -5.88 12.04 14.25
C LEU A 298 -6.42 11.79 15.66
N VAL A 299 -5.62 12.11 16.68
CA VAL A 299 -6.04 12.05 18.08
C VAL A 299 -7.20 13.02 18.32
N TYR A 300 -7.10 14.23 17.82
CA TYR A 300 -8.17 15.23 17.93
C TYR A 300 -9.45 14.77 17.22
N SER A 301 -9.36 14.25 16.00
CA SER A 301 -10.50 13.69 15.26
C SER A 301 -11.18 12.55 16.02
N THR A 302 -10.38 11.62 16.57
CA THR A 302 -10.88 10.52 17.39
C THR A 302 -11.57 11.02 18.65
N TRP A 303 -10.98 12.00 19.35
CA TRP A 303 -11.57 12.61 20.54
C TRP A 303 -12.88 13.33 20.24
N VAL A 304 -12.94 14.11 19.15
CA VAL A 304 -14.18 14.77 18.69
C VAL A 304 -15.26 13.75 18.39
N SER A 305 -14.91 12.65 17.73
CA SER A 305 -15.84 11.56 17.40
C SER A 305 -16.39 10.90 18.66
N LEU A 306 -15.52 10.59 19.62
CA LEU A 306 -15.90 9.98 20.89
C LEU A 306 -16.73 10.91 21.80
N ARG A 307 -16.41 12.22 21.80
CA ARG A 307 -17.16 13.24 22.57
C ARG A 307 -18.60 13.37 22.09
N GLY A 308 -18.87 13.13 20.82
CA GLY A 308 -20.23 13.07 20.26
C GLY A 308 -21.02 11.84 20.76
N ILE A 309 -20.33 10.80 21.24
CA ILE A 309 -20.92 9.63 21.87
C ILE A 309 -21.10 9.97 23.36
N LYS A 310 -22.14 10.73 23.71
CA LYS A 310 -22.50 10.88 25.12
C LYS A 310 -22.87 9.51 25.67
N ILE A 311 -22.15 9.03 26.68
CA ILE A 311 -22.40 7.75 27.37
C ILE A 311 -23.86 7.67 27.85
N SER A 312 -24.48 8.81 28.20
CA SER A 312 -25.92 8.89 28.56
C SER A 312 -26.87 8.51 27.41
N ASN A 313 -26.43 8.58 26.13
CA ASN A 313 -27.25 8.21 24.99
C ASN A 313 -27.20 6.69 24.69
N TYR A 314 -26.28 5.93 25.30
CA TYR A 314 -26.28 4.46 25.20
C TYR A 314 -27.49 3.82 25.86
N VAL A 315 -28.10 4.49 26.83
CA VAL A 315 -29.33 4.02 27.53
C VAL A 315 -30.60 4.49 26.80
N ASN A 316 -30.53 5.57 26.00
CA ASN A 316 -31.66 6.12 25.23
C ASN A 316 -31.27 6.41 23.78
N ILE A 317 -31.06 5.35 22.97
CA ILE A 317 -30.70 5.44 21.54
C ILE A 317 -31.91 5.79 20.65
N ASN A 318 -32.93 6.44 21.15
CA ASN A 318 -34.04 6.98 20.34
C ASN A 318 -33.65 8.21 19.48
N ILE A 319 -32.43 8.76 19.63
CA ILE A 319 -31.97 9.90 18.81
C ILE A 319 -31.53 9.47 17.39
N ILE A 320 -31.25 8.19 17.20
CA ILE A 320 -30.81 7.66 15.88
C ILE A 320 -32.00 7.31 14.97
N ASP A 321 -33.20 7.12 15.55
CA ASP A 321 -34.36 6.61 14.80
C ASP A 321 -35.16 7.64 14.01
N ASN A 322 -34.98 8.94 14.26
CA ASN A 322 -35.81 9.97 13.58
C ASN A 322 -35.23 10.51 12.26
N GLU A 323 -33.96 10.21 11.93
CA GLU A 323 -33.38 10.47 10.59
C GLU A 323 -32.84 9.18 9.98
N VAL A 324 -33.77 8.26 9.69
CA VAL A 324 -33.49 6.85 9.39
C VAL A 324 -32.69 6.64 8.09
N ASN A 325 -32.46 7.64 7.27
CA ASN A 325 -31.89 7.46 5.92
C ASN A 325 -30.66 8.30 5.58
N GLU A 326 -30.09 9.08 6.51
CA GLU A 326 -28.92 9.89 6.20
C GLU A 326 -27.63 9.39 6.86
N LEU A 327 -26.61 9.21 6.01
CA LEU A 327 -25.25 8.95 6.45
C LEU A 327 -24.68 10.24 7.07
N THR A 328 -24.78 10.39 8.38
CA THR A 328 -24.28 11.59 9.06
C THR A 328 -22.77 11.56 9.17
N THR A 329 -22.12 12.74 9.13
CA THR A 329 -20.68 12.90 9.37
C THR A 329 -20.24 12.20 10.65
N GLN A 330 -21.06 12.29 11.70
CA GLN A 330 -20.79 11.64 12.98
C GLN A 330 -20.71 10.13 12.87
N LYS A 331 -21.62 9.46 12.13
CA LYS A 331 -21.57 8.00 11.93
C LYS A 331 -20.28 7.58 11.25
N ILE A 332 -19.85 8.32 10.23
CA ILE A 332 -18.60 8.03 9.52
C ILE A 332 -17.41 8.21 10.46
N LEU A 333 -17.33 9.33 11.17
CA LEU A 333 -16.24 9.61 12.10
C LEU A 333 -16.15 8.56 13.23
N ILE A 334 -17.28 8.04 13.72
CA ILE A 334 -17.31 6.94 14.70
C ILE A 334 -16.72 5.67 14.09
N VAL A 335 -17.13 5.29 12.86
CA VAL A 335 -16.57 4.12 12.17
C VAL A 335 -15.06 4.26 12.03
N LEU A 336 -14.58 5.41 11.57
CA LEU A 336 -13.15 5.68 11.41
C LEU A 336 -12.41 5.69 12.75
N ALA A 337 -13.02 6.25 13.80
CA ALA A 337 -12.45 6.25 15.15
C ALA A 337 -12.30 4.83 15.72
N VAL A 338 -13.30 3.96 15.53
CA VAL A 338 -13.21 2.55 15.96
C VAL A 338 -12.07 1.83 15.25
N ILE A 339 -11.91 2.04 13.94
CA ILE A 339 -10.81 1.44 13.18
C ILE A 339 -9.46 1.93 13.72
N ASN A 340 -9.28 3.25 13.90
CA ASN A 340 -8.05 3.83 14.43
C ASN A 340 -7.74 3.31 15.85
N PHE A 341 -8.75 3.25 16.71
CA PHE A 341 -8.60 2.77 18.09
C PHE A 341 -8.20 1.30 18.15
N SER A 342 -8.78 0.47 17.30
CA SER A 342 -8.41 -0.94 17.21
C SER A 342 -6.95 -1.10 16.74
N CYS A 343 -6.48 -0.26 15.83
CA CYS A 343 -5.07 -0.24 15.43
C CYS A 343 -4.14 0.14 16.61
N ILE A 344 -4.54 1.12 17.43
CA ILE A 344 -3.76 1.51 18.61
C ILE A 344 -3.66 0.35 19.62
N ILE A 345 -4.74 -0.40 19.83
CA ILE A 345 -4.71 -1.61 20.67
C ILE A 345 -3.70 -2.62 20.15
N PHE A 346 -3.63 -2.80 18.84
CA PHE A 346 -2.64 -3.70 18.21
C PHE A 346 -1.20 -3.26 18.47
N PHE A 347 -0.92 -1.95 18.52
CA PHE A 347 0.40 -1.45 18.90
C PHE A 347 0.74 -1.84 20.34
N ILE A 348 -0.25 -1.79 21.24
CA ILE A 348 -0.07 -2.15 22.65
C ILE A 348 0.21 -3.65 22.81
N THR A 349 -0.36 -4.51 21.96
CA THR A 349 -0.14 -5.96 22.02
C THR A 349 1.26 -6.38 21.55
N GLY A 350 2.07 -5.43 21.02
CA GLY A 350 3.45 -5.69 20.63
C GLY A 350 3.62 -6.46 19.32
N MET A 351 2.57 -6.60 18.52
CA MET A 351 2.67 -7.22 17.19
C MET A 351 3.64 -6.42 16.33
N GLN A 352 4.58 -7.10 15.70
CA GLN A 352 5.55 -6.44 14.82
C GLN A 352 4.81 -5.83 13.62
N MET A 353 4.81 -4.48 13.56
CA MET A 353 4.35 -3.74 12.41
C MET A 353 5.49 -2.89 11.86
N VAL A 354 5.66 -2.88 10.56
CA VAL A 354 6.57 -2.00 9.83
C VAL A 354 5.75 -1.01 9.01
N SER A 355 6.36 0.09 8.57
CA SER A 355 5.64 1.22 7.96
C SER A 355 4.68 0.82 6.83
N TYR A 356 5.04 -0.13 5.99
CA TYR A 356 4.17 -0.61 4.92
C TYR A 356 2.94 -1.39 5.40
N HIS A 357 2.94 -1.91 6.62
CA HIS A 357 1.76 -2.57 7.19
C HIS A 357 0.62 -1.61 7.53
N TYR A 358 0.86 -0.31 7.53
CA TYR A 358 -0.16 0.71 7.78
C TYR A 358 -0.86 1.19 6.51
N GLN A 359 -0.50 0.67 5.34
CA GLN A 359 -1.05 1.12 4.05
C GLN A 359 -2.58 1.04 3.98
N PHE A 360 -3.18 0.01 4.58
CA PHE A 360 -4.64 -0.11 4.63
C PHE A 360 -5.32 1.08 5.33
N LEU A 361 -4.61 1.85 6.16
CA LEU A 361 -5.14 3.05 6.81
C LEU A 361 -5.20 4.29 5.89
N ALA A 362 -4.59 4.26 4.70
CA ALA A 362 -4.56 5.43 3.82
C ALA A 362 -5.95 6.06 3.56
N PRO A 363 -7.01 5.30 3.19
CA PRO A 363 -8.34 5.88 3.03
C PRO A 363 -8.95 6.39 4.34
N VAL A 364 -8.62 5.74 5.47
CA VAL A 364 -9.10 6.15 6.80
C VAL A 364 -8.50 7.51 7.18
N LEU A 365 -7.19 7.68 6.99
CA LEU A 365 -6.49 8.95 7.24
C LEU A 365 -7.06 10.08 6.38
N ALA A 366 -7.14 9.85 5.07
CA ALA A 366 -7.65 10.85 4.13
C ALA A 366 -9.08 11.29 4.46
N LEU A 367 -9.97 10.34 4.83
CA LEU A 367 -11.33 10.65 5.26
C LEU A 367 -11.38 11.39 6.59
N ASN A 368 -10.62 10.95 7.60
CA ASN A 368 -10.55 11.64 8.88
C ASN A 368 -10.16 13.11 8.71
N MET A 369 -9.11 13.35 7.90
CA MET A 369 -8.61 14.70 7.67
C MET A 369 -9.63 15.56 6.92
N SER A 370 -10.27 15.04 5.87
CA SER A 370 -11.23 15.78 5.07
C SER A 370 -12.53 16.09 5.82
N LEU A 371 -13.03 15.14 6.63
CA LEU A 371 -14.31 15.27 7.32
C LEU A 371 -14.23 16.04 8.65
N LEU A 372 -13.04 16.12 9.25
CA LEU A 372 -12.82 16.88 10.47
C LEU A 372 -13.24 18.36 10.32
N ILE A 373 -13.02 18.94 9.15
CA ILE A 373 -13.39 20.34 8.87
C ILE A 373 -14.90 20.56 8.74
N SER A 374 -15.67 19.53 8.40
CA SER A 374 -17.13 19.62 8.33
C SER A 374 -17.77 19.60 9.72
N TYR A 375 -17.12 18.94 10.68
CA TYR A 375 -17.66 18.80 12.03
C TYR A 375 -17.35 20.00 12.91
N GLU A 376 -16.14 20.58 12.80
CA GLU A 376 -15.68 21.68 13.67
C GLU A 376 -15.73 23.03 12.97
N ASN A 377 -16.71 23.87 13.37
CA ASN A 377 -16.88 25.20 12.79
C ASN A 377 -15.96 26.27 13.42
N LYS A 378 -15.67 26.19 14.74
CA LYS A 378 -14.96 27.26 15.47
C LYS A 378 -13.49 27.39 15.09
N ILE A 379 -12.82 26.25 14.86
CA ILE A 379 -11.38 26.20 14.52
C ILE A 379 -11.16 25.78 13.06
N LYS A 380 -12.20 25.73 12.25
CA LYS A 380 -12.17 25.28 10.86
C LYS A 380 -11.06 25.93 10.04
N LYS A 381 -10.88 27.24 10.17
CA LYS A 381 -9.84 27.97 9.41
C LYS A 381 -8.44 27.48 9.75
N LEU A 382 -8.18 27.26 11.06
CA LEU A 382 -6.89 26.73 11.53
C LEU A 382 -6.67 25.30 11.03
N LEU A 383 -7.69 24.44 11.15
CA LEU A 383 -7.61 23.05 10.67
C LEU A 383 -7.33 22.99 9.17
N VAL A 384 -8.04 23.78 8.37
CA VAL A 384 -7.81 23.85 6.92
C VAL A 384 -6.38 24.33 6.62
N PHE A 385 -5.90 25.35 7.32
CA PHE A 385 -4.53 25.83 7.14
C PHE A 385 -3.48 24.75 7.48
N VAL A 386 -3.64 24.07 8.61
CA VAL A 386 -2.73 22.99 9.03
C VAL A 386 -2.75 21.83 8.02
N LEU A 387 -3.93 21.45 7.55
CA LEU A 387 -4.06 20.38 6.53
C LEU A 387 -3.39 20.78 5.20
N LEU A 388 -3.60 22.02 4.74
CA LEU A 388 -2.96 22.51 3.52
C LEU A 388 -1.44 22.58 3.67
N LEU A 389 -0.95 22.96 4.85
CA LEU A 389 0.48 22.95 5.14
C LEU A 389 1.06 21.53 5.06
N ILE A 390 0.40 20.54 5.66
CA ILE A 390 0.82 19.14 5.60
C ILE A 390 0.81 18.62 4.15
N ILE A 391 -0.27 18.88 3.42
CA ILE A 391 -0.42 18.51 2.00
C ILE A 391 0.71 19.12 1.18
N PHE A 392 1.01 20.40 1.38
CA PHE A 392 2.10 21.08 0.69
C PHE A 392 3.46 20.46 1.00
N LEU A 393 3.78 20.25 2.28
CA LEU A 393 5.08 19.71 2.69
C LEU A 393 5.29 18.28 2.17
N GLN A 394 4.33 17.40 2.39
CA GLN A 394 4.43 16.01 1.94
C GLN A 394 4.35 15.88 0.42
N GLY A 395 3.44 16.62 -0.21
CA GLY A 395 3.30 16.62 -1.66
C GLY A 395 4.56 17.15 -2.35
N SER A 396 5.08 18.30 -1.93
CA SER A 396 6.32 18.86 -2.50
C SER A 396 7.48 17.88 -2.42
N PHE A 397 7.65 17.20 -1.28
CA PHE A 397 8.68 16.18 -1.13
C PHE A 397 8.44 14.97 -2.05
N SER A 398 7.19 14.45 -2.10
CA SER A 398 6.86 13.29 -2.91
C SER A 398 7.14 13.50 -4.40
N TYR A 399 6.68 14.62 -4.95
CA TYR A 399 6.85 14.93 -6.37
C TYR A 399 8.30 15.31 -6.71
N TRP A 400 8.98 16.06 -5.84
CA TRP A 400 10.40 16.34 -6.02
C TRP A 400 11.24 15.06 -6.04
N ARG A 401 10.96 14.15 -5.13
CA ARG A 401 11.64 12.85 -5.08
C ARG A 401 11.35 12.01 -6.32
N ALA A 402 10.07 11.89 -6.71
CA ALA A 402 9.69 11.16 -7.91
C ALA A 402 10.45 11.66 -9.14
N TYR A 403 10.57 12.98 -9.28
CA TYR A 403 11.36 13.60 -10.34
C TYR A 403 12.86 13.33 -10.22
N SER A 404 13.40 13.40 -9.00
CA SER A 404 14.83 13.14 -8.77
C SER A 404 15.20 11.69 -9.06
N ASP A 405 14.38 10.73 -8.62
CA ASP A 405 14.61 9.31 -8.87
C ASP A 405 14.47 8.99 -10.37
N TYR A 406 13.49 9.59 -11.05
CA TYR A 406 13.33 9.44 -12.49
C TYR A 406 14.52 9.98 -13.31
N THR A 407 15.10 11.11 -12.89
CA THR A 407 16.24 11.74 -13.59
C THR A 407 17.58 11.09 -13.27
N LYS A 408 17.65 10.27 -12.21
CA LYS A 408 18.87 9.56 -11.79
C LYS A 408 18.54 8.08 -11.57
N PRO A 409 18.26 7.32 -12.65
CA PRO A 409 17.86 5.92 -12.53
C PRO A 409 19.01 5.08 -11.97
N TYR A 410 18.63 4.11 -11.15
CA TYR A 410 19.55 3.11 -10.61
C TYR A 410 19.49 1.81 -11.40
N VAL A 411 20.55 1.01 -11.35
CA VAL A 411 20.64 -0.31 -12.03
C VAL A 411 19.49 -1.25 -11.64
N THR A 412 18.98 -1.08 -10.43
CA THR A 412 17.88 -1.90 -9.90
C THR A 412 16.49 -1.44 -10.34
N ASP A 413 16.41 -0.29 -11.03
CA ASP A 413 15.14 0.28 -11.47
C ASP A 413 14.53 -0.55 -12.59
N ILE A 414 13.20 -0.70 -12.56
CA ILE A 414 12.46 -1.53 -13.53
C ILE A 414 12.66 -1.00 -14.95
N GLY A 415 12.60 0.32 -15.13
CA GLY A 415 12.79 0.95 -16.42
C GLY A 415 14.19 0.67 -16.98
N PHE A 416 15.22 0.84 -16.17
CA PHE A 416 16.60 0.53 -16.54
C PHE A 416 16.79 -0.95 -16.83
N SER A 417 16.23 -1.82 -15.96
CA SER A 417 16.27 -3.27 -16.15
C SER A 417 15.65 -3.71 -17.47
N GLY A 418 14.53 -3.09 -17.87
CA GLY A 418 13.88 -3.36 -19.15
C GLY A 418 14.76 -2.96 -20.34
N GLU A 419 15.32 -1.75 -20.33
CA GLU A 419 16.22 -1.28 -21.37
C GLU A 419 17.49 -2.14 -21.46
N PHE A 420 18.08 -2.50 -20.31
CA PHE A 420 19.25 -3.37 -20.28
C PHE A 420 18.91 -4.77 -20.77
N THR A 421 17.77 -5.34 -20.38
CA THR A 421 17.34 -6.65 -20.88
C THR A 421 17.18 -6.63 -22.39
N GLN A 422 16.61 -5.57 -22.96
CA GLN A 422 16.52 -5.41 -24.40
C GLN A 422 17.90 -5.31 -25.06
N TYR A 423 18.79 -4.51 -24.51
CA TYR A 423 20.17 -4.40 -24.97
C TYR A 423 20.90 -5.75 -24.91
N PHE A 424 20.78 -6.45 -23.78
CA PHE A 424 21.42 -7.76 -23.57
C PHE A 424 20.87 -8.80 -24.54
N ASN A 425 19.56 -8.89 -24.72
CA ASN A 425 18.92 -9.80 -25.67
C ASN A 425 19.31 -9.51 -27.13
N ASN A 426 19.64 -8.26 -27.44
CA ASN A 426 20.10 -7.88 -28.79
C ASN A 426 21.55 -8.26 -29.06
N ASN A 427 22.38 -8.38 -28.02
CA ASN A 427 23.82 -8.60 -28.17
C ASN A 427 24.29 -10.01 -27.74
N CYS A 428 23.53 -10.71 -26.88
CA CYS A 428 23.89 -11.98 -26.28
C CYS A 428 22.93 -13.10 -26.69
N ASN A 429 23.39 -14.37 -26.66
CA ASN A 429 22.55 -15.52 -26.94
C ASN A 429 21.75 -15.99 -25.72
N ALA A 430 20.86 -16.97 -25.92
CA ALA A 430 19.96 -17.49 -24.87
C ALA A 430 20.67 -18.23 -23.73
N GLU A 431 21.93 -18.65 -23.91
CA GLU A 431 22.72 -19.30 -22.86
C GLU A 431 23.40 -18.32 -21.93
N SER A 432 23.40 -17.02 -22.29
CA SER A 432 23.99 -15.97 -21.50
C SER A 432 23.09 -15.59 -20.31
N SER A 433 23.71 -15.21 -19.21
CA SER A 433 23.01 -14.70 -18.03
C SER A 433 23.63 -13.38 -17.57
N ALA A 434 22.79 -12.45 -17.15
CA ALA A 434 23.22 -11.15 -16.62
C ALA A 434 22.85 -10.99 -15.16
N TYR A 435 23.73 -10.36 -14.42
CA TYR A 435 23.58 -10.06 -13.00
C TYR A 435 23.81 -8.57 -12.77
N THR A 436 23.10 -7.96 -11.84
CA THR A 436 23.49 -6.66 -11.32
C THR A 436 24.09 -6.80 -9.94
N LEU A 437 25.18 -6.10 -9.67
CA LEU A 437 25.68 -5.91 -8.31
C LEU A 437 24.84 -4.83 -7.64
N ASP A 438 23.90 -5.29 -6.81
CA ASP A 438 23.17 -4.47 -5.86
C ASP A 438 23.82 -4.67 -4.48
N PRO A 439 24.03 -3.63 -3.66
CA PRO A 439 24.49 -3.78 -2.26
C PRO A 439 23.61 -4.75 -1.42
N ARG A 440 22.44 -5.13 -1.91
CA ARG A 440 21.53 -6.11 -1.30
C ARG A 440 21.65 -7.53 -1.84
N GLY A 441 22.60 -7.79 -2.72
CA GLY A 441 22.84 -9.10 -3.34
C GLY A 441 22.63 -9.12 -4.85
N LEU A 442 23.12 -10.20 -5.44
CA LEU A 442 23.01 -10.44 -6.87
C LEU A 442 21.56 -10.64 -7.31
N ARG A 443 21.13 -9.89 -8.29
CA ARG A 443 19.84 -10.09 -8.95
C ARG A 443 20.03 -10.62 -10.35
N PHE A 444 19.23 -11.61 -10.69
CA PHE A 444 19.25 -12.26 -11.99
C PHE A 444 18.40 -11.46 -12.99
N PHE A 445 19.01 -11.16 -14.14
CA PHE A 445 18.29 -10.92 -15.39
C PHE A 445 18.43 -12.17 -16.24
N LYS A 446 17.35 -12.86 -16.53
CA LYS A 446 17.38 -13.99 -17.46
C LYS A 446 16.98 -13.49 -18.84
N SER A 447 17.88 -13.63 -19.81
CA SER A 447 17.51 -13.52 -21.23
C SER A 447 16.60 -14.68 -21.59
N SER A 448 15.38 -14.43 -22.02
CA SER A 448 14.41 -15.48 -22.39
C SER A 448 14.32 -15.71 -23.91
N SER A 449 15.03 -14.96 -24.75
CA SER A 449 14.78 -14.95 -26.19
C SER A 449 15.99 -14.64 -27.07
N GLY A 450 17.20 -14.95 -26.62
CA GLY A 450 18.39 -14.80 -27.47
C GLY A 450 18.30 -15.71 -28.71
N SER A 451 18.61 -15.17 -29.91
CA SER A 451 18.68 -15.98 -31.12
C SER A 451 19.94 -16.86 -31.10
N ALA A 452 19.86 -18.05 -31.67
CA ALA A 452 20.98 -18.99 -31.75
C ALA A 452 22.20 -18.46 -32.50
N ASP A 453 22.02 -17.40 -33.27
CA ASP A 453 23.06 -16.80 -34.12
C ASP A 453 23.94 -15.76 -33.41
N LYS A 454 23.66 -15.45 -32.14
CA LYS A 454 24.42 -14.45 -31.37
C LYS A 454 25.53 -15.11 -30.54
N ASN A 455 26.60 -14.35 -30.29
CA ASN A 455 27.71 -14.82 -29.46
C ASN A 455 27.28 -15.09 -28.02
N SER A 456 27.85 -16.11 -27.42
CA SER A 456 27.68 -16.33 -25.97
C SER A 456 28.43 -15.24 -25.21
N CYS A 457 27.70 -14.49 -24.38
CA CYS A 457 28.28 -13.50 -23.47
C CYS A 457 28.63 -14.14 -22.10
N GLY A 458 28.34 -15.43 -21.91
CA GLY A 458 28.56 -16.10 -20.64
C GLY A 458 27.78 -15.47 -19.48
N LYS A 459 28.41 -15.37 -18.32
CA LYS A 459 27.86 -14.65 -17.16
C LYS A 459 28.33 -13.20 -17.19
N VAL A 460 27.43 -12.28 -17.27
CA VAL A 460 27.70 -10.83 -17.36
C VAL A 460 27.26 -10.15 -16.08
N VAL A 461 28.08 -9.23 -15.55
CA VAL A 461 27.82 -8.45 -14.35
C VAL A 461 27.83 -6.96 -14.71
N LEU A 462 26.76 -6.24 -14.37
CA LEU A 462 26.73 -4.80 -14.45
C LEU A 462 27.24 -4.14 -13.18
N VAL A 463 28.17 -3.22 -13.32
CA VAL A 463 28.76 -2.46 -12.23
C VAL A 463 28.63 -0.98 -12.54
N MET A 464 28.08 -0.20 -11.62
CA MET A 464 27.96 1.25 -11.73
C MET A 464 29.33 1.92 -11.55
N SER A 465 29.77 2.73 -12.52
CA SER A 465 31.13 3.28 -12.54
C SER A 465 31.44 4.24 -11.38
N ASP A 466 30.46 5.02 -10.93
CA ASP A 466 30.73 6.15 -10.01
C ASP A 466 30.61 5.81 -8.51
N HIS A 467 29.97 4.72 -8.12
CA HIS A 467 29.69 4.43 -6.71
C HIS A 467 30.52 3.29 -6.10
N TYR A 468 31.19 2.49 -6.91
CA TYR A 468 31.75 1.23 -6.48
C TYR A 468 33.20 0.99 -6.92
N ALA A 469 33.96 2.02 -7.10
CA ALA A 469 35.42 1.91 -6.95
C ALA A 469 35.81 1.39 -5.54
N GLN A 470 34.84 0.88 -4.77
CA GLN A 470 35.02 0.47 -3.41
C GLN A 470 35.41 -1.02 -3.33
N SER A 471 36.37 -1.24 -2.48
CA SER A 471 37.13 -2.43 -2.23
C SER A 471 36.37 -3.78 -2.21
N GLU A 472 35.11 -3.81 -1.83
CA GLU A 472 34.39 -5.09 -1.68
C GLU A 472 33.88 -5.65 -3.02
N ILE A 473 33.43 -4.82 -3.95
CA ILE A 473 32.96 -5.27 -5.26
C ILE A 473 34.10 -5.66 -6.17
N ILE A 474 35.17 -4.85 -6.18
CA ILE A 474 36.40 -5.20 -6.90
C ILE A 474 36.95 -6.52 -6.38
N ARG A 475 36.95 -6.72 -5.06
CA ARG A 475 37.37 -7.97 -4.44
C ARG A 475 36.51 -9.15 -4.89
N TRP A 476 35.17 -9.00 -4.85
CA TRP A 476 34.25 -10.07 -5.28
C TRP A 476 34.39 -10.39 -6.78
N VAL A 477 34.53 -9.37 -7.62
CA VAL A 477 34.76 -9.53 -9.06
C VAL A 477 36.11 -10.20 -9.31
N LEU A 478 37.15 -9.82 -8.59
CA LEU A 478 38.48 -10.45 -8.70
C LEU A 478 38.48 -11.91 -8.17
N GLU A 479 37.77 -12.20 -7.10
CA GLU A 479 37.60 -13.55 -6.56
C GLU A 479 36.77 -14.46 -7.50
N GLY A 480 35.86 -13.87 -8.30
CA GLY A 480 35.04 -14.57 -9.31
C GLY A 480 35.66 -14.75 -10.66
N ASN A 481 36.92 -14.37 -10.89
CA ASN A 481 37.59 -14.42 -12.20
C ASN A 481 36.82 -13.70 -13.32
N TYR A 482 36.29 -12.51 -13.05
CA TYR A 482 35.61 -11.70 -14.05
C TYR A 482 36.59 -10.78 -14.77
N ARG A 483 36.35 -10.58 -16.07
CA ARG A 483 37.08 -9.61 -16.90
C ARG A 483 36.14 -8.50 -17.35
N THR A 484 36.69 -7.27 -17.47
CA THR A 484 35.99 -6.18 -18.14
C THR A 484 35.75 -6.55 -19.59
N THR A 485 34.53 -6.36 -20.06
CA THR A 485 34.21 -6.46 -21.49
C THR A 485 34.32 -5.07 -22.12
N GLU A 486 34.45 -5.02 -23.45
CA GLU A 486 34.33 -3.77 -24.22
C GLU A 486 32.86 -3.27 -24.26
N MET A 487 31.91 -4.02 -23.75
CA MET A 487 30.52 -3.65 -23.74
C MET A 487 30.29 -2.59 -22.67
N VAL A 488 29.75 -1.45 -23.12
CA VAL A 488 29.32 -0.35 -22.25
C VAL A 488 27.82 -0.14 -22.46
N PHE A 489 27.07 -0.05 -21.37
CA PHE A 489 25.66 0.28 -21.41
C PHE A 489 25.42 1.53 -20.57
N LYS A 490 25.17 2.67 -21.23
CA LYS A 490 25.10 4.00 -20.59
C LYS A 490 26.39 4.26 -19.78
N ASP A 491 26.26 4.58 -18.49
CA ASP A 491 27.40 4.87 -17.59
C ASP A 491 27.88 3.61 -16.83
N TYR A 492 27.50 2.41 -17.29
CA TYR A 492 27.83 1.16 -16.62
C TYR A 492 28.85 0.33 -17.40
N MET A 493 29.84 -0.16 -16.70
CA MET A 493 30.76 -1.16 -17.22
C MET A 493 30.15 -2.55 -17.10
N ILE A 494 30.28 -3.33 -18.15
CA ILE A 494 29.84 -4.72 -18.20
C ILE A 494 31.06 -5.62 -18.01
N TRP A 495 30.99 -6.51 -17.04
CA TRP A 495 32.03 -7.49 -16.75
C TRP A 495 31.52 -8.89 -17.10
N SER A 496 32.32 -9.69 -17.78
CA SER A 496 31.99 -11.08 -18.07
C SER A 496 32.83 -12.04 -17.24
N ALA A 497 32.23 -13.14 -16.80
CA ALA A 497 32.99 -14.27 -16.25
C ALA A 497 33.64 -15.06 -17.40
N ASN A 498 34.87 -15.50 -17.18
CA ASN A 498 35.59 -16.41 -18.09
C ASN A 498 34.95 -17.79 -18.14
#